data_7c32e7e4fea5a372616637aea4a319db
#
_entry.id   7c32e7e4fea5a372616637aea4a319db
#
_cell.length_a   1.000
_cell.length_b   1.000
_cell.length_c   1.000
_cell.angle_alpha   90.00
_cell.angle_beta   90.00
_cell.angle_gamma   90.00
#
_symmetry.space_group_name_H-M   'P 1'
#
loop_
_entity.id
_entity.type
_entity.pdbx_description
1 polymer ?
#
loop_
_entity_poly.entity_id
_entity_poly.type
_entity_poly.pdbx_seq_one_letter_code
_entity_poly.pdbx_strand_id
1 'polypeptide(L)'
;MPIGGDDLRKLKKYKPTKFKAKDSVYDKDAADYAVNFIECLCHTKGTWARKPFELIEWQEQIIRDIFGVLKPNGYRQFNTAYIEIPKKQGKSELAAAVALLLTCGDGEERAEVYGCAADRQQASIVFNVAADMVRMCPALSKRVKILDSQKRLIYQPTGSIYQVLSADVGNKHGFNTHGVVFDELHTQPNRK
;
A
#
# COMPACT_ATOMS: atom_id res chain seq x y z
N MET A 1 -16.33 -14.44 -1.14
CA MET A 1 -16.32 -15.36 -2.29
C MET A 1 -15.10 -15.00 -3.11
N PRO A 2 -14.20 -15.91 -3.43
CA PRO A 2 -13.14 -15.64 -4.36
C PRO A 2 -13.78 -15.47 -5.74
N ILE A 3 -13.58 -14.33 -6.37
CA ILE A 3 -13.91 -14.16 -7.78
C ILE A 3 -12.85 -14.96 -8.52
N GLY A 4 -13.21 -16.16 -8.94
CA GLY A 4 -12.39 -16.92 -9.86
C GLY A 4 -12.33 -16.19 -11.18
N GLY A 5 -11.13 -15.95 -11.66
CA GLY A 5 -10.92 -15.34 -12.95
C GLY A 5 -9.45 -15.21 -13.24
N ASP A 6 -8.88 -16.22 -13.89
CA ASP A 6 -7.57 -16.13 -14.55
C ASP A 6 -7.52 -15.09 -15.68
N ASP A 7 -8.65 -14.43 -15.98
CA ASP A 7 -8.85 -13.62 -17.19
C ASP A 7 -8.60 -12.11 -17.03
N LEU A 8 -8.32 -11.61 -15.81
CA LEU A 8 -8.19 -10.15 -15.59
C LEU A 8 -6.75 -9.67 -15.45
N ARG A 9 -5.76 -10.53 -15.55
CA ARG A 9 -4.38 -10.15 -15.28
C ARG A 9 -3.66 -9.71 -16.54
N LYS A 10 -3.16 -8.48 -16.51
CA LYS A 10 -2.44 -7.86 -17.64
C LYS A 10 -1.07 -8.47 -17.89
N LEU A 11 -0.43 -9.00 -16.84
CA LEU A 11 0.84 -9.72 -16.99
C LEU A 11 0.59 -11.11 -17.56
N LYS A 12 0.89 -11.28 -18.85
CA LYS A 12 0.84 -12.59 -19.54
C LYS A 12 1.78 -13.61 -18.90
N LYS A 13 2.88 -13.14 -18.32
CA LYS A 13 3.88 -13.97 -17.66
C LYS A 13 4.68 -13.14 -16.66
N TYR A 14 4.47 -13.41 -15.35
CA TYR A 14 5.33 -12.86 -14.32
C TYR A 14 6.72 -13.49 -14.38
N LYS A 15 7.75 -12.65 -14.29
CA LYS A 15 9.14 -13.08 -14.13
C LYS A 15 9.64 -12.57 -12.80
N PRO A 16 10.08 -13.43 -11.86
CA PRO A 16 10.67 -13.01 -10.61
C PRO A 16 11.83 -12.04 -10.85
N THR A 17 11.96 -11.05 -9.96
CA THR A 17 13.08 -10.14 -10.01
C THR A 17 14.42 -10.88 -9.95
N LYS A 18 15.42 -10.37 -10.67
CA LYS A 18 16.79 -10.92 -10.65
C LYS A 18 17.47 -10.83 -9.27
N PHE A 19 16.94 -9.99 -8.38
CA PHE A 19 17.45 -9.80 -7.03
C PHE A 19 16.85 -10.76 -5.99
N LYS A 20 16.04 -11.71 -6.43
CA LYS A 20 15.52 -12.76 -5.54
C LYS A 20 16.69 -13.56 -4.95
N ALA A 21 16.75 -13.65 -3.62
CA ALA A 21 17.74 -14.46 -2.93
C ALA A 21 17.58 -15.95 -3.29
N LYS A 22 18.67 -16.72 -3.23
CA LYS A 22 18.70 -18.13 -3.64
C LYS A 22 17.63 -18.96 -2.93
N ASP A 23 17.45 -18.73 -1.64
CA ASP A 23 16.54 -19.50 -0.77
C ASP A 23 15.12 -18.94 -0.73
N SER A 24 14.89 -17.77 -1.33
CA SER A 24 13.55 -17.19 -1.42
C SER A 24 12.75 -17.84 -2.54
N VAL A 25 11.45 -17.99 -2.33
CA VAL A 25 10.53 -18.55 -3.30
C VAL A 25 9.50 -17.51 -3.72
N TYR A 26 8.99 -17.62 -4.94
CA TYR A 26 7.84 -16.85 -5.37
C TYR A 26 6.56 -17.59 -5.00
N ASP A 27 5.81 -17.03 -4.09
CA ASP A 27 4.49 -17.49 -3.70
C ASP A 27 3.44 -16.77 -4.56
N LYS A 28 2.85 -17.51 -5.48
CA LYS A 28 1.86 -16.98 -6.42
C LYS A 28 0.58 -16.55 -5.69
N ASP A 29 0.16 -17.28 -4.66
CA ASP A 29 -1.09 -17.02 -3.96
C ASP A 29 -0.98 -15.74 -3.11
N ALA A 30 0.16 -15.54 -2.45
CA ALA A 30 0.45 -14.30 -1.74
C ALA A 30 0.51 -13.09 -2.69
N ALA A 31 1.14 -13.24 -3.85
CA ALA A 31 1.20 -12.21 -4.88
C ALA A 31 -0.18 -11.91 -5.46
N ASP A 32 -0.96 -12.94 -5.77
CA ASP A 32 -2.31 -12.82 -6.29
C ASP A 32 -3.26 -12.16 -5.29
N TYR A 33 -3.12 -12.48 -4.01
CA TYR A 33 -3.88 -11.84 -2.95
C TYR A 33 -3.63 -10.34 -2.90
N ALA A 34 -2.35 -9.91 -2.93
CA ALA A 34 -2.00 -8.50 -2.90
C ALA A 34 -2.53 -7.73 -4.14
N VAL A 35 -2.38 -8.31 -5.33
CA VAL A 35 -2.93 -7.74 -6.57
C VAL A 35 -4.45 -7.63 -6.49
N ASN A 36 -5.14 -8.70 -6.12
CA ASN A 36 -6.60 -8.72 -6.02
C ASN A 36 -7.13 -7.72 -4.99
N PHE A 37 -6.44 -7.58 -3.83
CA PHE A 37 -6.82 -6.59 -2.83
C PHE A 37 -6.80 -5.18 -3.42
N ILE A 38 -5.73 -4.82 -4.12
CA ILE A 38 -5.58 -3.50 -4.73
C ILE A 38 -6.64 -3.30 -5.83
N GLU A 39 -6.88 -4.29 -6.66
CA GLU A 39 -7.87 -4.21 -7.76
C GLU A 39 -9.33 -4.22 -7.28
N CYS A 40 -9.59 -4.56 -6.01
CA CYS A 40 -10.90 -4.34 -5.37
C CYS A 40 -11.15 -2.88 -4.97
N LEU A 41 -10.12 -2.02 -5.01
CA LEU A 41 -10.27 -0.59 -4.76
C LEU A 41 -10.74 0.14 -6.03
N CYS A 42 -11.00 1.44 -5.90
CA CYS A 42 -11.37 2.29 -7.01
C CYS A 42 -10.42 3.48 -7.15
N HIS A 43 -10.24 3.95 -8.37
CA HIS A 43 -9.63 5.24 -8.63
C HIS A 43 -10.45 6.36 -7.98
N THR A 44 -9.78 7.39 -7.48
CA THR A 44 -10.43 8.45 -6.71
C THR A 44 -10.62 9.75 -7.48
N LYS A 45 -9.91 9.95 -8.61
CA LYS A 45 -9.82 11.23 -9.31
C LYS A 45 -10.00 11.14 -10.82
N GLY A 46 -10.39 12.27 -11.40
CA GLY A 46 -10.46 12.47 -12.85
C GLY A 46 -11.50 11.60 -13.54
N THR A 47 -11.27 11.27 -14.80
CA THR A 47 -12.14 10.43 -15.63
C THR A 47 -12.19 8.96 -15.18
N TRP A 48 -11.28 8.57 -14.31
CA TRP A 48 -11.17 7.22 -13.74
C TRP A 48 -11.87 7.09 -12.40
N ALA A 49 -12.30 8.20 -11.77
CA ALA A 49 -12.96 8.16 -10.48
C ALA A 49 -14.11 7.13 -10.46
N ARG A 50 -14.14 6.30 -9.40
CA ARG A 50 -15.09 5.19 -9.17
C ARG A 50 -14.95 3.99 -10.11
N LYS A 51 -14.00 4.00 -11.05
CA LYS A 51 -13.66 2.80 -11.82
C LYS A 51 -12.74 1.90 -11.00
N PRO A 52 -12.77 0.58 -11.21
CA PRO A 52 -11.85 -0.34 -10.55
C PRO A 52 -10.39 0.11 -10.71
N PHE A 53 -9.60 -0.06 -9.66
CA PHE A 53 -8.18 0.25 -9.70
C PHE A 53 -7.45 -0.87 -10.44
N GLU A 54 -7.39 -0.76 -11.75
CA GLU A 54 -6.66 -1.73 -12.55
C GLU A 54 -5.16 -1.43 -12.51
N LEU A 55 -4.38 -2.37 -11.99
CA LEU A 55 -2.92 -2.28 -12.03
C LEU A 55 -2.42 -2.42 -13.48
N ILE A 56 -1.58 -1.50 -13.93
CA ILE A 56 -0.86 -1.65 -15.20
C ILE A 56 0.37 -2.55 -15.00
N GLU A 57 0.93 -3.10 -16.07
CA GLU A 57 1.96 -4.16 -16.02
C GLU A 57 3.10 -3.88 -15.03
N TRP A 58 3.67 -2.68 -15.05
CA TRP A 58 4.79 -2.35 -14.17
C TRP A 58 4.36 -2.21 -12.68
N GLN A 59 3.13 -1.75 -12.41
CA GLN A 59 2.59 -1.69 -11.06
C GLN A 59 2.34 -3.09 -10.52
N GLU A 60 1.71 -3.94 -11.32
CA GLU A 60 1.48 -5.34 -10.96
C GLU A 60 2.80 -6.08 -10.71
N GLN A 61 3.83 -5.85 -11.55
CA GLN A 61 5.16 -6.41 -11.36
C GLN A 61 5.76 -6.04 -10.00
N ILE A 62 5.68 -4.75 -9.62
CA ILE A 62 6.18 -4.27 -8.33
C ILE A 62 5.42 -4.91 -7.17
N ILE A 63 4.10 -4.95 -7.23
CA ILE A 63 3.28 -5.55 -6.16
C ILE A 63 3.59 -7.04 -6.02
N ARG A 64 3.72 -7.77 -7.11
CA ARG A 64 4.09 -9.19 -7.09
C ARG A 64 5.48 -9.44 -6.54
N ASP A 65 6.45 -8.60 -6.87
CA ASP A 65 7.80 -8.71 -6.32
C ASP A 65 7.81 -8.47 -4.80
N ILE A 66 7.16 -7.41 -4.33
CA ILE A 66 7.18 -7.04 -2.91
C ILE A 66 6.43 -8.06 -2.06
N PHE A 67 5.23 -8.46 -2.49
CA PHE A 67 4.33 -9.27 -1.67
C PHE A 67 4.42 -10.78 -1.94
N GLY A 68 4.91 -11.17 -3.12
CA GLY A 68 4.97 -12.57 -3.52
C GLY A 68 6.33 -13.24 -3.36
N VAL A 69 7.44 -12.50 -3.16
CA VAL A 69 8.75 -13.12 -2.94
C VAL A 69 8.99 -13.30 -1.45
N LEU A 70 8.95 -14.54 -0.99
CA LEU A 70 9.03 -14.91 0.42
C LEU A 70 10.34 -15.63 0.76
N LYS A 71 10.84 -15.36 1.96
CA LYS A 71 11.94 -16.09 2.59
C LYS A 71 11.45 -17.46 3.09
N PRO A 72 12.37 -18.40 3.41
CA PRO A 72 11.99 -19.71 3.96
C PRO A 72 11.15 -19.66 5.24
N ASN A 73 11.24 -18.59 6.01
CA ASN A 73 10.46 -18.36 7.22
C ASN A 73 9.06 -17.75 6.97
N GLY A 74 8.66 -17.61 5.70
CA GLY A 74 7.36 -17.07 5.30
C GLY A 74 7.26 -15.55 5.26
N TYR A 75 8.28 -14.81 5.73
CA TYR A 75 8.28 -13.36 5.64
C TYR A 75 8.69 -12.87 4.25
N ARG A 76 8.22 -11.70 3.86
CA ARG A 76 8.62 -11.03 2.61
C ARG A 76 10.13 -10.85 2.54
N GLN A 77 10.71 -11.13 1.39
CA GLN A 77 12.13 -10.88 1.15
C GLN A 77 12.42 -9.37 1.12
N PHE A 78 11.57 -8.62 0.42
CA PHE A 78 11.73 -7.18 0.26
C PHE A 78 10.94 -6.47 1.37
N ASN A 79 11.66 -5.89 2.32
CA ASN A 79 11.10 -5.06 3.38
C ASN A 79 11.26 -3.55 3.11
N THR A 80 11.99 -3.21 2.06
CA THR A 80 12.17 -1.83 1.60
C THR A 80 12.09 -1.80 0.09
N ALA A 81 11.27 -0.90 -0.45
CA ALA A 81 11.16 -0.64 -1.88
C ALA A 81 11.32 0.84 -2.16
N TYR A 82 12.19 1.19 -3.11
CA TYR A 82 12.34 2.53 -3.64
C TYR A 82 11.80 2.55 -5.07
N ILE A 83 10.78 3.39 -5.30
CA ILE A 83 10.08 3.46 -6.57
C ILE A 83 10.18 4.87 -7.10
N GLU A 84 10.94 5.04 -8.19
CA GLU A 84 11.11 6.32 -8.86
C GLU A 84 10.35 6.32 -10.19
N ILE A 85 9.34 7.18 -10.27
CA ILE A 85 8.49 7.31 -11.46
C ILE A 85 8.16 8.78 -11.73
N PRO A 86 7.93 9.17 -12.99
CA PRO A 86 7.59 10.54 -13.37
C PRO A 86 6.30 11.03 -12.70
N LYS A 87 6.12 12.36 -12.68
CA LYS A 87 4.86 12.97 -12.25
C LYS A 87 3.68 12.50 -13.10
N LYS A 88 2.49 12.47 -12.49
CA LYS A 88 1.20 12.09 -13.14
C LYS A 88 1.10 10.61 -13.57
N GLN A 89 1.90 9.72 -12.98
CA GLN A 89 1.87 8.27 -13.22
C GLN A 89 1.15 7.49 -12.12
N GLY A 90 0.26 8.13 -11.35
CA GLY A 90 -0.56 7.45 -10.35
C GLY A 90 0.16 7.10 -9.04
N LYS A 91 1.32 7.72 -8.71
CA LYS A 91 2.10 7.43 -7.48
C LYS A 91 1.25 7.42 -6.22
N SER A 92 0.51 8.50 -5.99
CA SER A 92 -0.24 8.66 -4.73
C SER A 92 -1.40 7.68 -4.61
N GLU A 93 -2.01 7.26 -5.73
CA GLU A 93 -3.04 6.22 -5.71
C GLU A 93 -2.44 4.85 -5.41
N LEU A 94 -1.30 4.50 -6.04
CA LEU A 94 -0.60 3.25 -5.72
C LEU A 94 -0.10 3.23 -4.28
N ALA A 95 0.47 4.33 -3.79
CA ALA A 95 0.93 4.48 -2.42
C ALA A 95 -0.22 4.31 -1.41
N ALA A 96 -1.39 4.91 -1.69
CA ALA A 96 -2.59 4.77 -0.87
C ALA A 96 -3.12 3.33 -0.88
N ALA A 97 -3.12 2.66 -2.03
CA ALA A 97 -3.54 1.27 -2.15
C ALA A 97 -2.62 0.33 -1.36
N VAL A 98 -1.30 0.54 -1.41
CA VAL A 98 -0.32 -0.21 -0.60
C VAL A 98 -0.51 0.05 0.89
N ALA A 99 -0.74 1.32 1.30
CA ALA A 99 -1.03 1.63 2.71
C ALA A 99 -2.29 0.91 3.21
N LEU A 100 -3.35 0.84 2.39
CA LEU A 100 -4.57 0.11 2.72
C LEU A 100 -4.35 -1.40 2.77
N LEU A 101 -3.55 -1.98 1.85
CA LEU A 101 -3.19 -3.38 1.88
C LEU A 101 -2.45 -3.73 3.18
N LEU A 102 -1.43 -2.96 3.56
CA LEU A 102 -0.67 -3.17 4.81
C LEU A 102 -1.55 -3.02 6.06
N THR A 103 -2.55 -2.13 6.02
CA THR A 103 -3.41 -1.85 7.18
C THR A 103 -4.56 -2.85 7.31
N CYS A 104 -5.17 -3.24 6.18
CA CYS A 104 -6.44 -3.97 6.18
C CYS A 104 -6.33 -5.39 5.62
N GLY A 105 -5.30 -5.67 4.83
CA GLY A 105 -5.17 -6.90 4.06
C GLY A 105 -4.02 -7.81 4.46
N ASP A 106 -3.05 -7.32 5.20
CA ASP A 106 -1.80 -8.05 5.47
C ASP A 106 -1.90 -9.05 6.65
N GLY A 107 -3.05 -9.08 7.33
CA GLY A 107 -3.35 -10.07 8.39
C GLY A 107 -2.65 -9.80 9.73
N GLU A 108 -1.90 -8.73 9.86
CA GLU A 108 -1.23 -8.35 11.10
C GLU A 108 -2.21 -7.73 12.09
N GLU A 109 -2.26 -8.28 13.30
CA GLU A 109 -3.07 -7.73 14.38
C GLU A 109 -2.45 -6.42 14.90
N ARG A 110 -3.27 -5.38 15.01
CA ARG A 110 -2.86 -4.05 15.47
C ARG A 110 -1.69 -3.46 14.66
N ALA A 111 -1.66 -3.72 13.36
CA ALA A 111 -0.65 -3.17 12.47
C ALA A 111 -0.64 -1.63 12.55
N GLU A 112 0.53 -1.06 12.72
CA GLU A 112 0.75 0.38 12.69
C GLU A 112 1.41 0.76 11.37
N VAL A 113 0.65 1.38 10.47
CA VAL A 113 1.11 1.85 9.17
C VAL A 113 1.16 3.36 9.16
N TYR A 114 2.27 3.92 8.70
CA TYR A 114 2.51 5.35 8.73
C TYR A 114 2.72 5.95 7.35
N GLY A 115 2.05 7.08 7.09
CA GLY A 115 2.27 7.92 5.93
C GLY A 115 3.23 9.06 6.27
N CYS A 116 4.33 9.18 5.54
CA CYS A 116 5.35 10.21 5.74
C CYS A 116 5.60 10.98 4.44
N ALA A 117 5.91 12.27 4.56
CA ALA A 117 6.41 13.12 3.49
C ALA A 117 7.24 14.25 4.13
N ALA A 118 7.76 15.17 3.32
CA ALA A 118 8.53 16.32 3.81
C ALA A 118 7.74 17.18 4.80
N ASP A 119 6.44 17.30 4.58
CA ASP A 119 5.52 17.97 5.49
C ASP A 119 4.19 17.21 5.63
N ARG A 120 3.41 17.59 6.64
CA ARG A 120 2.12 16.96 6.93
C ARG A 120 1.08 17.16 5.81
N GLN A 121 1.15 18.26 5.08
CA GLN A 121 0.21 18.56 4.00
C GLN A 121 0.44 17.61 2.83
N GLN A 122 1.70 17.37 2.47
CA GLN A 122 2.09 16.39 1.44
C GLN A 122 1.68 14.97 1.85
N ALA A 123 2.01 14.53 3.07
CA ALA A 123 1.60 13.21 3.56
C ALA A 123 0.08 13.04 3.60
N SER A 124 -0.67 14.14 3.80
CA SER A 124 -2.14 14.13 3.77
C SER A 124 -2.72 13.87 2.38
N ILE A 125 -1.95 14.05 1.30
CA ILE A 125 -2.42 13.75 -0.07
C ILE A 125 -2.68 12.26 -0.21
N VAL A 126 -1.74 11.41 0.20
CA VAL A 126 -1.88 9.95 0.17
C VAL A 126 -3.00 9.49 1.11
N PHE A 127 -3.09 10.10 2.32
CA PHE A 127 -4.17 9.81 3.25
C PHE A 127 -5.56 10.11 2.66
N ASN A 128 -5.74 11.26 2.05
CA ASN A 128 -7.03 11.64 1.47
C ASN A 128 -7.43 10.67 0.37
N VAL A 129 -6.48 10.24 -0.47
CA VAL A 129 -6.72 9.22 -1.50
C VAL A 129 -7.13 7.90 -0.85
N ALA A 130 -6.42 7.44 0.18
CA ALA A 130 -6.76 6.21 0.90
C ALA A 130 -8.16 6.29 1.54
N ALA A 131 -8.51 7.42 2.17
CA ALA A 131 -9.83 7.64 2.75
C ALA A 131 -10.94 7.61 1.70
N ASP A 132 -10.70 8.19 0.51
CA ASP A 132 -11.67 8.16 -0.59
C ASP A 132 -11.82 6.74 -1.16
N MET A 133 -10.74 5.97 -1.31
CA MET A 133 -10.80 4.56 -1.68
C MET A 133 -11.65 3.75 -0.68
N VAL A 134 -11.46 3.98 0.63
CA VAL A 134 -12.28 3.35 1.67
C VAL A 134 -13.76 3.71 1.51
N ARG A 135 -14.08 4.99 1.32
CA ARG A 135 -15.48 5.44 1.13
C ARG A 135 -16.14 4.82 -0.10
N MET A 136 -15.37 4.57 -1.16
CA MET A 136 -15.85 4.00 -2.42
C MET A 136 -15.93 2.47 -2.40
N CYS A 137 -15.25 1.79 -1.47
CA CYS A 137 -15.24 0.35 -1.35
C CYS A 137 -16.22 -0.12 -0.25
N PRO A 138 -17.39 -0.72 -0.58
CA PRO A 138 -18.40 -1.13 0.40
C PRO A 138 -17.89 -2.10 1.46
N ALA A 139 -16.90 -2.95 1.12
CA ALA A 139 -16.30 -3.90 2.05
C ALA A 139 -15.43 -3.20 3.10
N LEU A 140 -14.70 -2.14 2.71
CA LEU A 140 -13.85 -1.37 3.60
C LEU A 140 -14.65 -0.31 4.37
N SER A 141 -15.61 0.37 3.75
CA SER A 141 -16.40 1.43 4.39
C SER A 141 -17.16 0.96 5.63
N LYS A 142 -17.54 -0.31 5.68
CA LYS A 142 -18.20 -0.93 6.84
C LYS A 142 -17.26 -1.33 7.97
N ARG A 143 -15.95 -1.39 7.72
CA ARG A 143 -14.94 -1.92 8.64
C ARG A 143 -13.87 -0.92 9.04
N VAL A 144 -13.75 0.18 8.29
CA VAL A 144 -12.73 1.21 8.53
C VAL A 144 -13.39 2.47 9.05
N LYS A 145 -12.98 2.90 10.24
CA LYS A 145 -13.34 4.21 10.80
C LYS A 145 -12.36 5.25 10.28
N ILE A 146 -12.89 6.33 9.69
CA ILE A 146 -12.09 7.45 9.16
C ILE A 146 -12.14 8.61 10.14
N LEU A 147 -10.98 9.08 10.58
CA LEU A 147 -10.81 10.25 11.44
C LEU A 147 -10.07 11.34 10.64
N ASP A 148 -10.81 12.08 9.83
CA ASP A 148 -10.26 13.06 8.88
C ASP A 148 -9.41 14.14 9.54
N SER A 149 -9.81 14.66 10.71
CA SER A 149 -9.07 15.68 11.45
C SER A 149 -7.72 15.19 11.97
N GLN A 150 -7.64 13.90 12.33
CA GLN A 150 -6.43 13.26 12.84
C GLN A 150 -5.56 12.68 11.72
N LYS A 151 -6.09 12.62 10.48
CA LYS A 151 -5.49 11.91 9.35
C LYS A 151 -5.16 10.46 9.70
N ARG A 152 -6.18 9.76 10.25
CA ARG A 152 -6.08 8.38 10.71
C ARG A 152 -7.23 7.53 10.17
N LEU A 153 -6.89 6.34 9.69
CA LEU A 153 -7.84 5.24 9.42
C LEU A 153 -7.66 4.18 10.49
N ILE A 154 -8.76 3.58 10.95
CA ILE A 154 -8.75 2.48 11.91
C ILE A 154 -9.51 1.32 11.31
N TYR A 155 -8.81 0.21 11.02
CA TYR A 155 -9.42 -1.03 10.59
C TYR A 155 -9.91 -1.80 11.81
N GLN A 156 -11.21 -1.79 12.04
CA GLN A 156 -11.83 -2.31 13.28
C GLN A 156 -11.61 -3.80 13.53
N PRO A 157 -11.61 -4.70 12.50
CA PRO A 157 -11.46 -6.12 12.76
C PRO A 157 -10.18 -6.52 13.48
N THR A 158 -9.05 -5.86 13.18
CA THR A 158 -7.73 -6.15 13.79
C THR A 158 -7.24 -5.02 14.70
N GLY A 159 -7.95 -3.88 14.75
CA GLY A 159 -7.49 -2.69 15.46
C GLY A 159 -6.28 -2.00 14.80
N SER A 160 -5.99 -2.35 13.55
CA SER A 160 -4.86 -1.78 12.80
C SER A 160 -5.12 -0.33 12.39
N ILE A 161 -4.05 0.45 12.24
CA ILE A 161 -4.16 1.87 11.90
C ILE A 161 -3.29 2.25 10.72
N TYR A 162 -3.79 3.19 9.91
CA TYR A 162 -2.98 4.00 9.01
C TYR A 162 -3.05 5.46 9.46
N GLN A 163 -1.90 6.08 9.71
CA GLN A 163 -1.84 7.46 10.22
C GLN A 163 -0.74 8.26 9.56
N VAL A 164 -1.06 9.52 9.24
CA VAL A 164 -0.06 10.51 8.80
C VAL A 164 0.77 10.98 9.99
N LEU A 165 2.09 10.90 9.85
CA LEU A 165 3.03 11.49 10.79
C LEU A 165 3.41 12.90 10.35
N SER A 166 3.51 13.82 11.33
CA SER A 166 4.14 15.13 11.13
C SER A 166 5.66 14.99 11.17
N ALA A 167 6.37 15.92 10.49
CA ALA A 167 7.83 15.95 10.48
C ALA A 167 8.46 16.22 11.86
N ASP A 168 7.70 16.77 12.82
CA ASP A 168 8.13 17.02 14.19
C ASP A 168 8.23 15.71 15.00
N VAL A 169 9.31 14.97 14.76
CA VAL A 169 9.49 13.60 15.24
C VAL A 169 10.32 13.51 16.53
N GLY A 170 10.36 14.57 17.32
CA GLY A 170 11.22 14.59 18.53
C GLY A 170 10.99 13.48 19.57
N ASN A 171 9.82 12.82 19.60
CA ASN A 171 9.43 11.87 20.66
C ASN A 171 8.67 10.64 20.18
N LYS A 172 9.09 10.03 19.06
CA LYS A 172 8.38 8.84 18.52
C LYS A 172 9.09 7.53 18.89
N HIS A 173 9.41 7.35 20.17
CA HIS A 173 9.87 6.08 20.70
C HIS A 173 8.66 5.21 21.09
N GLY A 174 8.67 3.92 20.69
CA GLY A 174 7.67 2.94 21.12
C GLY A 174 6.61 2.56 20.08
N PHE A 175 6.78 2.94 18.81
CA PHE A 175 5.89 2.47 17.73
C PHE A 175 6.20 1.00 17.36
N ASN A 176 5.14 0.19 17.22
CA ASN A 176 5.22 -1.13 16.62
C ASN A 176 4.93 -1.03 15.11
N THR A 177 5.90 -0.47 14.37
CA THR A 177 5.72 -0.12 12.96
C THR A 177 5.67 -1.37 12.08
N HIS A 178 4.51 -1.63 11.48
CA HIS A 178 4.33 -2.67 10.45
C HIS A 178 4.70 -2.19 9.06
N GLY A 179 4.43 -0.93 8.74
CA GLY A 179 4.77 -0.36 7.43
C GLY A 179 4.88 1.17 7.43
N VAL A 180 5.71 1.68 6.53
CA VAL A 180 5.86 3.11 6.30
C VAL A 180 5.79 3.40 4.81
N VAL A 181 4.95 4.34 4.43
CA VAL A 181 4.82 4.83 3.05
C VAL A 181 5.35 6.26 2.99
N PHE A 182 6.48 6.44 2.31
CA PHE A 182 7.04 7.75 2.04
C PHE A 182 6.59 8.24 0.66
N ASP A 183 5.97 9.40 0.60
CA ASP A 183 5.71 10.11 -0.67
C ASP A 183 6.70 11.26 -0.85
N GLU A 184 7.14 11.49 -2.11
CA GLU A 184 8.07 12.56 -2.50
C GLU A 184 9.35 12.59 -1.62
N LEU A 185 10.01 11.44 -1.45
CA LEU A 185 11.20 11.30 -0.60
C LEU A 185 12.31 12.31 -0.92
N HIS A 186 12.44 12.71 -2.19
CA HIS A 186 13.44 13.70 -2.64
C HIS A 186 13.26 15.11 -2.05
N THR A 187 12.08 15.41 -1.51
CA THR A 187 11.79 16.70 -0.87
C THR A 187 12.18 16.76 0.61
N GLN A 188 12.63 15.63 1.18
CA GLN A 188 13.07 15.58 2.57
C GLN A 188 14.31 16.46 2.77
N PRO A 189 14.36 17.28 3.84
CA PRO A 189 15.54 18.07 4.11
C PRO A 189 16.74 17.17 4.36
N ASN A 190 17.84 17.45 3.65
CA ASN A 190 19.10 16.77 3.92
C ASN A 190 19.53 17.06 5.35
N ARG A 191 19.72 16.01 6.15
CA ARG A 191 20.46 16.17 7.41
C ARG A 191 21.90 16.52 7.05
N LYS A 192 22.31 17.75 7.39
CA LYS A 192 23.72 18.12 7.44
C LYS A 192 24.41 17.41 8.59
#